data_3742ac5b271b0f56aa455615e3c29d56
#
_entry.id   3742ac5b271b0f56aa455615e3c29d56
#
_cell.length_a   1.000
_cell.length_b   1.000
_cell.length_c   1.000
_cell.angle_alpha   90.00
_cell.angle_beta   90.00
_cell.angle_gamma   90.00
#
_symmetry.space_group_name_H-M   'P 1'
#
loop_
_entity.id
_entity.type
_entity.pdbx_description
1 polymer ?
#
loop_
_entity_poly.entity_id
_entity_poly.type
_entity_poly.pdbx_seq_one_letter_code
_entity_poly.pdbx_strand_id
1 'polypeptide(L)'
;GGMVTEIEEEDWHRSIDLNMKSAVMGSKYAIPTMEKSGGGSIINVSSIDGTQAGSTRNVPYSISKAAISHLSRIMAVHHGRQNIRVNCVAPGHVYGAFPNRFKKMEDDWRELRKKAGPLGTEGTAWDVGWAVVYLASDEAKWVTGVVLPVDAGVQAASPLSMLGDIIGSEEPKSNLY
;
A
#
# COMPACT_ATOMS: atom_id res chain seq x y z
N GLY A 1 3.53 -15.31 9.65
CA GLY A 1 4.54 -14.56 8.90
C GLY A 1 5.95 -14.90 9.34
N GLY A 2 6.98 -14.34 8.73
CA GLY A 2 8.36 -14.61 9.06
C GLY A 2 9.29 -14.30 7.88
N MET A 3 10.57 -14.59 8.06
CA MET A 3 11.56 -14.63 6.97
C MET A 3 11.32 -15.88 6.10
N VAL A 4 11.92 -15.93 4.90
CA VAL A 4 11.69 -17.04 3.95
C VAL A 4 11.86 -18.43 4.58
N THR A 5 12.83 -18.59 5.46
CA THR A 5 13.11 -19.86 6.15
C THR A 5 12.16 -20.19 7.31
N GLU A 6 11.30 -19.25 7.68
CA GLU A 6 10.40 -19.36 8.84
C GLU A 6 8.92 -19.47 8.41
N ILE A 7 8.65 -19.50 7.08
CA ILE A 7 7.28 -19.49 6.56
C ILE A 7 6.68 -20.88 6.68
N GLU A 8 5.55 -20.96 7.39
CA GLU A 8 4.69 -22.12 7.37
C GLU A 8 3.78 -22.09 6.13
N GLU A 9 3.56 -23.26 5.51
CA GLU A 9 2.76 -23.39 4.30
C GLU A 9 1.31 -22.89 4.50
N GLU A 10 0.74 -23.10 5.66
CA GLU A 10 -0.60 -22.61 6.01
C GLU A 10 -0.66 -21.07 6.02
N ASP A 11 0.33 -20.41 6.61
CA ASP A 11 0.44 -18.95 6.63
C ASP A 11 0.62 -18.38 5.21
N TRP A 12 1.37 -19.07 4.36
CA TRP A 12 1.51 -18.73 2.96
C TRP A 12 0.16 -18.77 2.25
N HIS A 13 -0.53 -19.89 2.28
CA HIS A 13 -1.83 -20.05 1.63
C HIS A 13 -2.86 -19.05 2.15
N ARG A 14 -2.94 -18.87 3.45
CA ARG A 14 -3.83 -17.90 4.07
C ARG A 14 -3.56 -16.48 3.60
N SER A 15 -2.30 -16.07 3.52
CA SER A 15 -1.93 -14.72 3.07
C SER A 15 -2.30 -14.49 1.61
N ILE A 16 -2.03 -15.45 0.75
CA ILE A 16 -2.38 -15.39 -0.67
C ILE A 16 -3.91 -15.36 -0.87
N ASP A 17 -4.63 -16.22 -0.18
CA ASP A 17 -6.09 -16.30 -0.29
C ASP A 17 -6.79 -15.02 0.20
N LEU A 18 -6.37 -14.51 1.34
CA LEU A 18 -7.00 -13.31 1.91
C LEU A 18 -6.66 -12.02 1.13
N ASN A 19 -5.46 -11.91 0.60
CA ASN A 19 -5.03 -10.68 -0.07
C ASN A 19 -5.20 -10.78 -1.60
N MET A 20 -4.42 -11.62 -2.26
CA MET A 20 -4.36 -11.65 -3.72
C MET A 20 -5.61 -12.29 -4.34
N LYS A 21 -5.99 -13.48 -3.89
CA LYS A 21 -7.13 -14.23 -4.45
C LYS A 21 -8.44 -13.47 -4.26
N SER A 22 -8.63 -12.77 -3.14
CA SER A 22 -9.83 -11.95 -2.91
C SER A 22 -9.94 -10.82 -3.93
N ALA A 23 -8.84 -10.14 -4.26
CA ALA A 23 -8.81 -9.08 -5.27
C ALA A 23 -9.14 -9.64 -6.68
N VAL A 24 -8.55 -10.78 -7.04
CA VAL A 24 -8.83 -11.46 -8.33
C VAL A 24 -10.29 -11.87 -8.43
N MET A 25 -10.84 -12.54 -7.40
CA MET A 25 -12.22 -13.02 -7.41
C MET A 25 -13.23 -11.88 -7.35
N GLY A 26 -12.98 -10.85 -6.53
CA GLY A 26 -13.81 -9.65 -6.51
C GLY A 26 -13.89 -8.99 -7.90
N SER A 27 -12.75 -8.82 -8.55
CA SER A 27 -12.68 -8.25 -9.91
C SER A 27 -13.36 -9.13 -10.95
N LYS A 28 -13.16 -10.45 -10.88
CA LYS A 28 -13.81 -11.42 -11.79
C LYS A 28 -15.33 -11.26 -11.83
N TYR A 29 -15.95 -11.01 -10.68
CA TYR A 29 -17.41 -10.86 -10.60
C TYR A 29 -17.88 -9.42 -10.81
N ALA A 30 -17.07 -8.41 -10.52
CA ALA A 30 -17.43 -7.01 -10.72
C ALA A 30 -17.35 -6.58 -12.19
N ILE A 31 -16.30 -6.99 -12.92
CA ILE A 31 -16.04 -6.54 -14.29
C ILE A 31 -17.21 -6.78 -15.24
N PRO A 32 -17.84 -7.97 -15.32
CA PRO A 32 -18.97 -8.18 -16.24
C PRO A 32 -20.16 -7.27 -15.97
N THR A 33 -20.36 -6.86 -14.72
CA THR A 33 -21.42 -5.90 -14.35
C THR A 33 -21.03 -4.49 -14.76
N MET A 34 -19.78 -4.09 -14.54
CA MET A 34 -19.25 -2.80 -14.97
C MET A 34 -19.31 -2.63 -16.48
N GLU A 35 -18.96 -3.65 -17.25
CA GLU A 35 -19.06 -3.65 -18.71
C GLU A 35 -20.50 -3.36 -19.18
N LYS A 36 -21.48 -4.04 -18.59
CA LYS A 36 -22.92 -3.83 -18.90
C LYS A 36 -23.41 -2.43 -18.51
N SER A 37 -22.80 -1.82 -17.51
CA SER A 37 -23.13 -0.47 -17.02
C SER A 37 -22.37 0.65 -17.74
N GLY A 38 -21.54 0.33 -18.75
CA GLY A 38 -20.81 1.31 -19.54
C GLY A 38 -19.43 1.68 -18.97
N GLY A 39 -18.93 0.98 -17.97
CA GLY A 39 -17.62 1.19 -17.38
C GLY A 39 -17.61 1.23 -15.85
N GLY A 40 -16.48 1.63 -15.28
CA GLY A 40 -16.36 1.70 -13.82
C GLY A 40 -14.95 2.02 -13.34
N SER A 41 -14.76 2.00 -12.03
CA SER A 41 -13.46 2.17 -11.39
C SER A 41 -13.24 1.11 -10.32
N ILE A 42 -12.12 0.41 -10.41
CA ILE A 42 -11.66 -0.57 -9.42
C ILE A 42 -10.43 0.00 -8.72
N ILE A 43 -10.47 0.07 -7.40
CA ILE A 43 -9.33 0.49 -6.59
C ILE A 43 -8.91 -0.67 -5.68
N ASN A 44 -7.76 -1.24 -5.95
CA ASN A 44 -7.15 -2.24 -5.11
C ASN A 44 -6.33 -1.59 -3.99
N VAL A 45 -6.19 -2.28 -2.87
CA VAL A 45 -5.38 -1.82 -1.73
C VAL A 45 -4.18 -2.74 -1.57
N SER A 46 -3.01 -2.22 -1.95
CA SER A 46 -1.71 -2.84 -1.73
C SER A 46 -1.12 -2.42 -0.37
N SER A 47 0.16 -2.18 -0.33
CA SER A 47 0.95 -1.66 0.78
C SER A 47 2.26 -1.09 0.25
N ILE A 48 2.94 -0.24 0.99
CA ILE A 48 4.34 0.09 0.71
C ILE A 48 5.22 -1.16 0.75
N ASP A 49 4.91 -2.16 1.59
CA ASP A 49 5.61 -3.44 1.61
C ASP A 49 5.43 -4.27 0.31
N GLY A 50 4.46 -3.93 -0.53
CA GLY A 50 4.27 -4.52 -1.84
C GLY A 50 4.97 -3.77 -2.98
N THR A 51 5.56 -2.61 -2.70
CA THR A 51 6.24 -1.76 -3.69
C THR A 51 7.72 -1.60 -3.39
N GLN A 52 8.09 -1.72 -2.12
CA GLN A 52 9.45 -1.64 -1.62
C GLN A 52 9.65 -2.68 -0.51
N ALA A 53 10.82 -3.29 -0.46
CA ALA A 53 11.15 -4.19 0.65
C ALA A 53 11.42 -3.36 1.91
N GLY A 54 10.65 -3.63 2.95
CA GLY A 54 10.77 -2.99 4.25
C GLY A 54 11.33 -3.93 5.32
N SER A 55 11.30 -3.47 6.56
CA SER A 55 11.72 -4.25 7.74
C SER A 55 10.67 -5.24 8.24
N THR A 56 9.50 -5.24 7.64
CA THR A 56 8.40 -6.14 8.02
C THR A 56 8.77 -7.59 7.72
N ARG A 57 8.91 -8.39 8.78
CA ARG A 57 9.21 -9.84 8.67
C ARG A 57 7.92 -10.61 8.34
N ASN A 58 7.36 -10.34 7.15
CA ASN A 58 6.15 -11.01 6.68
C ASN A 58 6.17 -11.17 5.15
N VAL A 59 7.02 -12.10 4.71
CA VAL A 59 7.25 -12.38 3.28
C VAL A 59 5.95 -12.72 2.53
N PRO A 60 5.05 -13.60 3.02
CA PRO A 60 3.80 -13.90 2.30
C PRO A 60 2.92 -12.66 2.09
N TYR A 61 2.84 -11.78 3.09
CA TYR A 61 2.10 -10.53 2.98
C TYR A 61 2.71 -9.61 1.92
N SER A 62 4.01 -9.34 2.00
CA SER A 62 4.70 -8.44 1.06
C SER A 62 4.57 -8.93 -0.38
N ILE A 63 4.74 -10.23 -0.63
CA ILE A 63 4.56 -10.83 -1.95
C ILE A 63 3.11 -10.69 -2.42
N SER A 64 2.12 -10.96 -1.56
CA SER A 64 0.71 -10.83 -1.92
C SER A 64 0.34 -9.40 -2.27
N LYS A 65 0.89 -8.41 -1.58
CA LYS A 65 0.66 -6.98 -1.85
C LYS A 65 1.39 -6.50 -3.12
N ALA A 66 2.58 -7.02 -3.41
CA ALA A 66 3.27 -6.81 -4.69
C ALA A 66 2.45 -7.35 -5.86
N ALA A 67 1.90 -8.57 -5.71
CA ALA A 67 1.03 -9.18 -6.71
C ALA A 67 -0.23 -8.34 -6.99
N ILE A 68 -0.87 -7.75 -5.96
CA ILE A 68 -2.01 -6.84 -6.12
C ILE A 68 -1.62 -5.58 -6.90
N SER A 69 -0.46 -5.01 -6.63
CA SER A 69 0.04 -3.84 -7.35
C SER A 69 0.21 -4.16 -8.85
N HIS A 70 0.77 -5.32 -9.18
CA HIS A 70 0.95 -5.73 -10.57
C HIS A 70 -0.37 -6.15 -11.23
N LEU A 71 -1.24 -6.88 -10.52
CA LEU A 71 -2.58 -7.22 -10.98
C LEU A 71 -3.37 -5.98 -11.43
N SER A 72 -3.28 -4.90 -10.67
CA SER A 72 -3.97 -3.64 -11.00
C SER A 72 -3.50 -3.08 -12.35
N ARG A 73 -2.20 -3.17 -12.66
CA ARG A 73 -1.65 -2.76 -13.97
C ARG A 73 -2.13 -3.67 -15.10
N ILE A 74 -2.11 -4.99 -14.90
CA ILE A 74 -2.61 -5.97 -15.86
C ILE A 74 -4.07 -5.67 -16.20
N MET A 75 -4.91 -5.49 -15.17
CA MET A 75 -6.33 -5.23 -15.34
C MET A 75 -6.60 -3.89 -16.02
N ALA A 76 -5.83 -2.86 -15.72
CA ALA A 76 -5.93 -1.55 -16.38
C ALA A 76 -5.70 -1.67 -17.89
N VAL A 77 -4.71 -2.47 -18.31
CA VAL A 77 -4.43 -2.73 -19.72
C VAL A 77 -5.55 -3.56 -20.38
N HIS A 78 -6.01 -4.60 -19.69
CA HIS A 78 -6.98 -5.53 -20.27
C HIS A 78 -8.39 -4.93 -20.40
N HIS A 79 -8.79 -4.07 -19.45
CA HIS A 79 -10.17 -3.58 -19.34
C HIS A 79 -10.34 -2.08 -19.65
N GLY A 80 -9.26 -1.38 -20.00
CA GLY A 80 -9.32 0.06 -20.32
C GLY A 80 -10.23 0.38 -21.51
N ARG A 81 -10.26 -0.48 -22.55
CA ARG A 81 -11.15 -0.30 -23.71
C ARG A 81 -12.63 -0.53 -23.40
N GLN A 82 -12.93 -1.15 -22.28
CA GLN A 82 -14.29 -1.33 -21.73
C GLN A 82 -14.70 -0.16 -20.80
N ASN A 83 -13.93 0.93 -20.83
CA ASN A 83 -14.13 2.09 -19.94
C ASN A 83 -14.04 1.73 -18.45
N ILE A 84 -13.23 0.73 -18.11
CA ILE A 84 -12.96 0.34 -16.72
C ILE A 84 -11.57 0.79 -16.34
N ARG A 85 -11.47 1.71 -15.38
CA ARG A 85 -10.21 2.13 -14.78
C ARG A 85 -9.85 1.21 -13.63
N VAL A 86 -8.58 0.84 -13.54
CA VAL A 86 -8.09 0.02 -12.42
C VAL A 86 -6.84 0.66 -11.86
N ASN A 87 -6.90 1.03 -10.58
CA ASN A 87 -5.81 1.66 -9.87
C ASN A 87 -5.55 0.93 -8.55
N CYS A 88 -4.45 1.27 -7.91
CA CYS A 88 -4.07 0.72 -6.63
C CYS A 88 -3.61 1.84 -5.70
N VAL A 89 -3.97 1.78 -4.43
CA VAL A 89 -3.36 2.58 -3.37
C VAL A 89 -2.38 1.71 -2.58
N ALA A 90 -1.25 2.28 -2.20
CA ALA A 90 -0.23 1.62 -1.39
C ALA A 90 -0.06 2.40 -0.07
N PRO A 91 -0.83 2.07 0.98
CA PRO A 91 -0.73 2.73 2.27
C PRO A 91 0.63 2.49 2.92
N GLY A 92 1.14 3.53 3.58
CA GLY A 92 2.30 3.49 4.45
C GLY A 92 1.96 3.13 5.90
N HIS A 93 2.62 3.80 6.80
CA HIS A 93 2.45 3.61 8.24
C HIS A 93 1.16 4.25 8.74
N VAL A 94 0.02 3.63 8.45
CA VAL A 94 -1.28 4.05 8.97
C VAL A 94 -1.49 3.49 10.37
N TYR A 95 -1.90 4.35 11.29
CA TYR A 95 -2.39 3.94 12.60
C TYR A 95 -3.91 3.78 12.54
N GLY A 96 -4.38 2.62 12.91
CA GLY A 96 -5.81 2.32 12.96
C GLY A 96 -6.13 1.47 14.18
N ALA A 97 -7.32 1.64 14.72
CA ALA A 97 -7.87 0.76 15.72
C ALA A 97 -8.22 -0.58 15.04
N PHE A 98 -7.23 -1.46 14.88
CA PHE A 98 -7.51 -2.87 14.66
C PHE A 98 -7.92 -3.47 16.01
N PRO A 99 -9.20 -3.74 16.25
CA PRO A 99 -9.62 -4.28 17.54
C PRO A 99 -8.90 -5.62 17.76
N ASN A 100 -8.16 -5.70 18.85
CA ASN A 100 -7.66 -6.91 19.51
C ASN A 100 -6.65 -7.81 18.79
N ARG A 101 -6.16 -7.51 17.60
CA ARG A 101 -5.23 -8.42 16.89
C ARG A 101 -3.76 -8.02 16.97
N PHE A 102 -3.48 -6.77 17.29
CA PHE A 102 -2.13 -6.30 17.54
C PHE A 102 -2.07 -5.72 18.95
N LYS A 103 -1.12 -6.21 19.74
CA LYS A 103 -0.69 -5.58 20.98
C LYS A 103 -0.60 -4.07 20.72
N LYS A 104 -1.16 -3.24 21.59
CA LYS A 104 -1.04 -1.79 21.49
C LYS A 104 0.41 -1.48 21.13
N MET A 105 0.61 -0.86 19.96
CA MET A 105 1.95 -0.48 19.54
C MET A 105 2.48 0.52 20.56
N GLU A 106 3.68 0.26 21.07
CA GLU A 106 4.33 1.15 22.03
C GLU A 106 4.50 2.54 21.43
N ASP A 107 4.35 3.56 22.23
CA ASP A 107 4.38 4.95 21.75
C ASP A 107 5.72 5.29 21.07
N ASP A 108 6.82 4.73 21.56
CA ASP A 108 8.15 4.88 20.93
C ASP A 108 8.19 4.36 19.48
N TRP A 109 7.57 3.22 19.20
CA TRP A 109 7.46 2.70 17.84
C TRP A 109 6.59 3.57 16.94
N ARG A 110 5.55 4.15 17.49
CA ARG A 110 4.70 5.11 16.74
C ARG A 110 5.49 6.34 16.36
N GLU A 111 6.26 6.90 17.31
CA GLU A 111 7.11 8.06 17.02
C GLU A 111 8.19 7.75 15.96
N LEU A 112 8.84 6.58 16.03
CA LEU A 112 9.79 6.16 15.00
C LEU A 112 9.14 6.04 13.62
N ARG A 113 7.91 5.50 13.56
CA ARG A 113 7.16 5.39 12.30
C ARG A 113 6.79 6.74 11.71
N LYS A 114 6.43 7.72 12.52
CA LYS A 114 6.21 9.10 12.07
C LYS A 114 7.48 9.67 11.44
N LYS A 115 8.60 9.53 12.12
CA LYS A 115 9.89 10.04 11.67
C LYS A 115 10.43 9.34 10.41
N ALA A 116 9.91 8.18 10.04
CA ALA A 116 10.34 7.45 8.85
C ALA A 116 9.92 8.13 7.54
N GLY A 117 8.89 8.97 7.57
CA GLY A 117 8.41 9.70 6.40
C GLY A 117 8.74 11.19 6.47
N PRO A 118 9.09 11.82 5.35
CA PRO A 118 9.42 13.26 5.28
C PRO A 118 8.37 14.20 5.88
N LEU A 119 7.09 13.83 5.89
CA LEU A 119 6.06 14.67 6.51
C LEU A 119 6.09 14.63 8.04
N GLY A 120 6.79 13.67 8.67
CA GLY A 120 6.89 13.54 10.12
C GLY A 120 5.55 13.29 10.84
N THR A 121 4.55 12.80 10.11
CA THR A 121 3.19 12.60 10.62
C THR A 121 2.76 11.15 10.56
N GLU A 122 1.81 10.79 11.42
CA GLU A 122 1.17 9.49 11.39
C GLU A 122 -0.07 9.54 10.48
N GLY A 123 -0.17 8.59 9.55
CA GLY A 123 -1.34 8.47 8.69
C GLY A 123 -2.53 7.84 9.40
N THR A 124 -3.71 8.21 8.96
CA THR A 124 -4.99 7.63 9.37
C THR A 124 -5.64 6.86 8.21
N ALA A 125 -6.66 6.06 8.51
CA ALA A 125 -7.44 5.39 7.47
C ALA A 125 -8.13 6.40 6.52
N TRP A 126 -8.45 7.61 6.99
CA TRP A 126 -9.04 8.66 6.18
C TRP A 126 -8.08 9.22 5.14
N ASP A 127 -6.79 9.30 5.43
CA ASP A 127 -5.78 9.76 4.46
C ASP A 127 -5.73 8.82 3.26
N VAL A 128 -5.82 7.50 3.51
CA VAL A 128 -5.94 6.50 2.45
C VAL A 128 -7.31 6.57 1.77
N GLY A 129 -8.38 6.79 2.55
CA GLY A 129 -9.74 6.90 2.06
C GLY A 129 -9.91 8.02 1.03
N TRP A 130 -9.31 9.19 1.25
CA TRP A 130 -9.37 10.31 0.30
C TRP A 130 -8.67 10.00 -1.02
N ALA A 131 -7.57 9.26 -1.01
CA ALA A 131 -6.93 8.79 -2.24
C ALA A 131 -7.84 7.80 -3.01
N VAL A 132 -8.56 6.92 -2.30
CA VAL A 132 -9.55 6.02 -2.90
C VAL A 132 -10.71 6.81 -3.51
N VAL A 133 -11.24 7.82 -2.80
CA VAL A 133 -12.32 8.69 -3.32
C VAL A 133 -11.89 9.38 -4.60
N TYR A 134 -10.68 9.98 -4.62
CA TYR A 134 -10.15 10.59 -5.84
C TYR A 134 -10.08 9.59 -7.01
N LEU A 135 -9.47 8.42 -6.80
CA LEU A 135 -9.32 7.42 -7.86
C LEU A 135 -10.66 6.83 -8.31
N ALA A 136 -11.67 6.84 -7.45
CA ALA A 136 -13.01 6.36 -7.78
C ALA A 136 -13.83 7.37 -8.59
N SER A 137 -13.55 8.66 -8.41
CA SER A 137 -14.33 9.77 -8.97
C SER A 137 -14.00 10.07 -10.43
N ASP A 138 -14.79 10.94 -11.05
CA ASP A 138 -14.61 11.41 -12.43
C ASP A 138 -13.40 12.34 -12.59
N GLU A 139 -12.91 12.94 -11.50
CA GLU A 139 -11.66 13.72 -11.50
C GLU A 139 -10.45 12.88 -11.89
N ALA A 140 -10.53 11.56 -11.66
CA ALA A 140 -9.51 10.60 -12.06
C ALA A 140 -9.80 9.90 -13.40
N LYS A 141 -10.66 10.44 -14.26
CA LYS A 141 -11.07 9.80 -15.53
C LYS A 141 -9.92 9.48 -16.49
N TRP A 142 -8.78 10.14 -16.33
CA TRP A 142 -7.56 9.94 -17.15
C TRP A 142 -6.49 9.14 -16.40
N VAL A 143 -6.82 8.56 -15.23
CA VAL A 143 -5.90 7.83 -14.37
C VAL A 143 -6.27 6.35 -14.33
N THR A 144 -5.42 5.48 -14.88
CA THR A 144 -5.53 4.03 -14.79
C THR A 144 -4.15 3.38 -14.75
N GLY A 145 -4.02 2.25 -14.07
CA GLY A 145 -2.75 1.52 -13.91
C GLY A 145 -1.76 2.11 -12.92
N VAL A 146 -2.15 3.15 -12.16
CA VAL A 146 -1.28 3.74 -11.15
C VAL A 146 -1.26 2.88 -9.88
N VAL A 147 -0.10 2.84 -9.24
CA VAL A 147 0.04 2.44 -7.84
C VAL A 147 0.42 3.70 -7.07
N LEU A 148 -0.51 4.24 -6.31
CA LEU A 148 -0.39 5.50 -5.61
C LEU A 148 0.05 5.27 -4.16
N PRO A 149 1.29 5.62 -3.78
CA PRO A 149 1.69 5.61 -2.38
C PRO A 149 0.91 6.68 -1.59
N VAL A 150 0.45 6.29 -0.40
CA VAL A 150 -0.15 7.18 0.58
C VAL A 150 0.57 6.92 1.90
N ASP A 151 1.75 7.50 2.05
CA ASP A 151 2.77 7.01 2.98
C ASP A 151 3.62 8.11 3.66
N ALA A 152 3.18 9.35 3.63
CA ALA A 152 3.95 10.50 4.14
C ALA A 152 5.33 10.68 3.47
N GLY A 153 5.52 10.11 2.27
CA GLY A 153 6.77 10.20 1.50
C GLY A 153 7.82 9.15 1.88
N VAL A 154 7.47 8.12 2.66
CA VAL A 154 8.41 7.06 3.06
C VAL A 154 9.12 6.43 1.88
N GLN A 155 8.41 6.14 0.78
CA GLN A 155 9.01 5.54 -0.41
C GLN A 155 9.86 6.52 -1.25
N ALA A 156 9.64 7.80 -1.10
CA ALA A 156 10.42 8.83 -1.80
C ALA A 156 11.74 9.14 -1.10
N ALA A 157 11.83 8.87 0.20
CA ALA A 157 13.01 9.11 1.00
C ALA A 157 14.06 8.02 0.81
N SER A 158 15.35 8.40 0.72
CA SER A 158 16.42 7.43 0.85
C SER A 158 16.60 7.03 2.33
N PRO A 159 17.14 5.85 2.62
CA PRO A 159 17.32 5.40 4.01
C PRO A 159 18.10 6.37 4.91
N LEU A 160 19.02 7.13 4.33
CA LEU A 160 19.86 8.08 5.08
C LEU A 160 19.21 9.46 5.21
N SER A 161 18.24 9.82 4.38
CA SER A 161 17.65 11.16 4.39
C SER A 161 16.85 11.47 5.67
N MET A 162 16.36 10.44 6.36
CA MET A 162 15.60 10.58 7.62
C MET A 162 16.41 10.16 8.85
N LEU A 163 17.70 9.86 8.68
CA LEU A 163 18.51 9.31 9.78
C LEU A 163 18.63 10.28 10.96
N GLY A 164 18.83 11.56 10.70
CA GLY A 164 18.91 12.60 11.73
C GLY A 164 17.67 12.65 12.61
N ASP A 165 16.48 12.63 11.98
CA ASP A 165 15.20 12.66 12.69
C ASP A 165 14.96 11.38 13.50
N ILE A 166 15.36 10.22 12.93
CA ILE A 166 15.17 8.91 13.58
C ILE A 166 16.04 8.79 14.83
N ILE A 167 17.33 9.13 14.74
CA ILE A 167 18.27 8.99 15.86
C ILE A 167 18.33 10.21 16.79
N GLY A 168 17.61 11.30 16.45
CA GLY A 168 17.57 12.51 17.25
C GLY A 168 18.90 13.29 17.23
N SER A 169 19.72 13.11 16.21
CA SER A 169 20.92 13.94 16.01
C SER A 169 20.54 15.23 15.29
N GLU A 170 21.16 16.36 15.69
CA GLU A 170 21.18 17.54 14.82
C GLU A 170 21.78 17.11 13.48
N GLU A 171 21.20 17.60 12.36
CA GLU A 171 21.79 17.37 11.04
C GLU A 171 23.29 17.66 11.10
N PRO A 172 24.16 16.78 10.61
CA PRO A 172 25.53 17.15 10.39
C PRO A 172 25.48 18.37 9.47
N LYS A 173 25.90 19.54 9.97
CA LYS A 173 25.99 20.76 9.17
C LYS A 173 26.78 20.39 7.92
N SER A 174 26.05 20.18 6.82
CA SER A 174 26.62 19.65 5.60
C SER A 174 27.48 20.73 4.95
N ASN A 175 28.77 20.70 5.23
CA ASN A 175 29.79 21.31 4.38
C ASN A 175 30.11 20.39 3.19
N LEU A 176 29.12 19.70 2.63
CA LEU A 176 29.31 18.70 1.57
C LEU A 176 28.85 19.18 0.19
N TYR A 177 28.60 20.51 0.03
CA TYR A 177 28.45 21.14 -1.29
C TYR A 177 29.24 22.43 -1.37
#